data_513483ab4bd716e720fcaa0272df61e9
#
_entry.id   513483ab4bd716e720fcaa0272df61e9
#
_cell.length_a   1.000
_cell.length_b   1.000
_cell.length_c   1.000
_cell.angle_alpha   90.00
_cell.angle_beta   90.00
_cell.angle_gamma   90.00
#
_symmetry.space_group_name_H-M   'P 1'
#
loop_
_entity.id
_entity.type
_entity.pdbx_description
1 polymer ?
#
loop_
_entity_poly.entity_id
_entity_poly.type
_entity_poly.pdbx_seq_one_letter_code
_entity_poly.pdbx_strand_id
1 'polypeptide(L)'
;MTRQPPPDHEPIDALSRAVRRRERGETWTDEQFRAAREHDLSERRHPVRSVVLAVLGCLLLSALLTSDKLLEIAERQEFGAARDRQVAIAEGLDRVANFWSLNRPYDALQNLRDANNDRREIVTAPTTTITATTAPPTTAAPMAGPPSSVTSSTTTSTTTTLPANRGITSEDPLRVYVTGDSQATYLGQAVTTEGGGRALDVAVDDRISTSLARPDYFDWPSQWQVALAEHDPEVIVVFLGANDHQDMADLAGNRLIEGSDPWKQEWTSRLAAGLDLLTDDGRTVLWVTQPPMRDRGLDEGIDLINELAAGVVADRPSVVPVDIWELFGGVDGYAERLTGPDGETITARVSDGVHLTRSAASWVADLVFVELDERWTFDG
;
A
#
# COMPACT_ATOMS: atom_id res chain seq x y z
N MET A 1 -19.48 -64.52 -41.42
CA MET A 1 -19.05 -63.76 -40.23
C MET A 1 -19.44 -62.31 -40.49
N THR A 2 -20.62 -61.93 -40.05
CA THR A 2 -21.19 -60.59 -40.15
C THR A 2 -20.73 -59.78 -38.93
N ARG A 3 -19.93 -58.73 -39.12
CA ARG A 3 -19.55 -57.80 -38.04
C ARG A 3 -20.77 -56.98 -37.62
N GLN A 4 -21.17 -57.11 -36.37
CA GLN A 4 -22.15 -56.27 -35.71
C GLN A 4 -21.57 -54.85 -35.56
N PRO A 5 -22.29 -53.77 -35.89
CA PRO A 5 -21.82 -52.39 -35.66
C PRO A 5 -21.76 -52.14 -34.13
N PRO A 6 -20.84 -51.25 -33.67
CA PRO A 6 -20.74 -50.90 -32.28
C PRO A 6 -21.98 -50.13 -31.79
N PRO A 7 -22.36 -50.22 -30.50
CA PRO A 7 -23.52 -49.54 -29.96
C PRO A 7 -23.33 -48.02 -30.00
N ASP A 8 -24.31 -47.34 -30.63
CA ASP A 8 -24.42 -45.87 -30.61
C ASP A 8 -24.74 -45.34 -29.21
N HIS A 9 -23.74 -44.99 -28.46
CA HIS A 9 -23.86 -44.32 -27.13
C HIS A 9 -23.09 -42.98 -27.14
N GLU A 10 -23.37 -42.12 -28.05
CA GLU A 10 -23.15 -40.66 -27.87
C GLU A 10 -24.48 -39.95 -28.13
N PRO A 11 -24.89 -38.97 -27.29
CA PRO A 11 -26.05 -38.16 -27.60
C PRO A 11 -25.67 -37.18 -28.74
N ILE A 12 -25.76 -37.67 -29.96
CA ILE A 12 -25.61 -36.86 -31.16
C ILE A 12 -26.88 -36.00 -31.26
N ASP A 13 -26.73 -34.66 -31.14
CA ASP A 13 -27.82 -33.69 -31.25
C ASP A 13 -28.63 -33.88 -32.57
N ALA A 14 -29.89 -33.47 -32.55
CA ALA A 14 -30.79 -33.64 -33.70
C ALA A 14 -30.25 -32.96 -34.97
N LEU A 15 -29.49 -31.88 -34.80
CA LEU A 15 -28.87 -31.16 -35.90
C LEU A 15 -27.72 -31.97 -36.55
N SER A 16 -26.88 -32.59 -35.72
CA SER A 16 -25.78 -33.44 -36.23
C SER A 16 -26.33 -34.71 -36.91
N ARG A 17 -27.45 -35.28 -36.44
CA ARG A 17 -28.15 -36.34 -37.09
C ARG A 17 -28.70 -35.90 -38.45
N ALA A 18 -29.28 -34.68 -38.52
CA ALA A 18 -29.79 -34.10 -39.75
C ALA A 18 -28.70 -33.88 -40.80
N VAL A 19 -27.53 -33.36 -40.40
CA VAL A 19 -26.37 -33.14 -41.31
C VAL A 19 -25.86 -34.48 -41.84
N ARG A 20 -25.65 -35.50 -40.98
CA ARG A 20 -25.20 -36.83 -41.46
C ARG A 20 -26.21 -37.56 -42.34
N ARG A 21 -27.51 -37.32 -42.21
CA ARG A 21 -28.53 -37.83 -43.13
C ARG A 21 -28.47 -37.17 -44.50
N ARG A 22 -28.26 -35.85 -44.50
CA ARG A 22 -28.05 -35.06 -45.77
C ARG A 22 -26.81 -35.56 -46.52
N GLU A 23 -25.73 -35.85 -45.84
CA GLU A 23 -24.53 -36.46 -46.44
C GLU A 23 -24.78 -37.83 -47.05
N ARG A 24 -25.78 -38.58 -46.56
CA ARG A 24 -26.24 -39.84 -47.13
C ARG A 24 -27.28 -39.73 -48.23
N GLY A 25 -27.57 -38.45 -48.68
CA GLY A 25 -28.53 -38.22 -49.78
C GLY A 25 -30.00 -38.22 -49.37
N GLU A 26 -30.30 -38.17 -48.05
CA GLU A 26 -31.67 -38.07 -47.55
C GLU A 26 -32.10 -36.58 -47.59
N THR A 27 -33.18 -36.26 -48.31
CA THR A 27 -33.74 -34.92 -48.40
C THR A 27 -34.66 -34.63 -47.22
N TRP A 28 -34.31 -33.61 -46.44
CA TRP A 28 -35.17 -33.06 -45.38
C TRP A 28 -35.91 -31.83 -45.89
N THR A 29 -37.19 -31.69 -45.54
CA THR A 29 -37.94 -30.47 -45.77
C THR A 29 -37.51 -29.37 -44.79
N ASP A 30 -37.70 -28.10 -45.18
CA ASP A 30 -37.41 -26.96 -44.29
C ASP A 30 -38.16 -27.01 -42.98
N GLU A 31 -39.33 -27.65 -42.93
CA GLU A 31 -40.15 -27.85 -41.76
C GLU A 31 -39.50 -28.87 -40.80
N GLN A 32 -38.99 -29.96 -41.32
CA GLN A 32 -38.25 -30.96 -40.54
C GLN A 32 -36.96 -30.40 -39.96
N PHE A 33 -36.26 -29.52 -40.71
CA PHE A 33 -35.08 -28.82 -40.19
C PHE A 33 -35.42 -27.83 -39.08
N ARG A 34 -36.52 -27.09 -39.22
CA ARG A 34 -36.98 -26.16 -38.14
C ARG A 34 -37.40 -26.93 -36.91
N ALA A 35 -38.18 -27.99 -37.02
CA ALA A 35 -38.60 -28.83 -35.89
C ALA A 35 -37.41 -29.45 -35.15
N ALA A 36 -36.40 -29.98 -35.85
CA ALA A 36 -35.18 -30.52 -35.24
C ALA A 36 -34.37 -29.40 -34.48
N ARG A 37 -34.30 -28.21 -35.06
CA ARG A 37 -33.62 -27.07 -34.41
C ARG A 37 -34.37 -26.58 -33.17
N GLU A 38 -35.69 -26.50 -33.23
CA GLU A 38 -36.52 -26.12 -32.08
C GLU A 38 -36.43 -27.16 -30.94
N HIS A 39 -36.39 -28.45 -31.29
CA HIS A 39 -36.17 -29.51 -30.30
C HIS A 39 -34.81 -29.41 -29.63
N ASP A 40 -33.73 -29.26 -30.39
CA ASP A 40 -32.37 -29.08 -29.85
C ASP A 40 -32.26 -27.82 -28.94
N LEU A 41 -32.87 -26.71 -29.34
CA LEU A 41 -32.89 -25.49 -28.54
C LEU A 41 -33.73 -25.64 -27.27
N SER A 42 -34.76 -26.50 -27.27
CA SER A 42 -35.58 -26.78 -26.08
C SER A 42 -34.85 -27.69 -25.09
N GLU A 43 -34.10 -28.68 -25.56
CA GLU A 43 -33.34 -29.61 -24.70
C GLU A 43 -32.11 -28.91 -24.06
N ARG A 44 -31.53 -27.94 -24.73
CA ARG A 44 -30.36 -27.18 -24.22
C ARG A 44 -30.71 -26.08 -23.23
N ARG A 45 -32.01 -25.83 -22.97
CA ARG A 45 -32.44 -24.83 -22.00
C ARG A 45 -32.26 -25.35 -20.58
N HIS A 46 -31.14 -25.02 -19.95
CA HIS A 46 -31.00 -25.18 -18.50
C HIS A 46 -32.05 -24.30 -17.80
N PRO A 47 -32.82 -24.82 -16.84
CA PRO A 47 -33.76 -24.00 -16.11
C PRO A 47 -33.01 -22.84 -15.43
N VAL A 48 -33.58 -21.64 -15.49
CA VAL A 48 -32.96 -20.40 -14.96
C VAL A 48 -32.45 -20.60 -13.53
N ARG A 49 -33.19 -21.33 -12.71
CA ARG A 49 -32.80 -21.67 -11.33
C ARG A 49 -31.46 -22.43 -11.26
N SER A 50 -31.19 -23.36 -12.19
CA SER A 50 -29.93 -24.12 -12.22
C SER A 50 -28.75 -23.24 -12.59
N VAL A 51 -28.95 -22.28 -13.52
CA VAL A 51 -27.95 -21.29 -13.90
C VAL A 51 -27.66 -20.37 -12.70
N VAL A 52 -28.72 -19.87 -12.05
CA VAL A 52 -28.58 -19.02 -10.86
C VAL A 52 -27.87 -19.75 -9.73
N LEU A 53 -28.23 -21.02 -9.45
CA LEU A 53 -27.54 -21.81 -8.43
C LEU A 53 -26.07 -22.08 -8.77
N ALA A 54 -25.75 -22.32 -10.05
CA ALA A 54 -24.37 -22.46 -10.48
C ALA A 54 -23.56 -21.18 -10.29
N VAL A 55 -24.11 -20.02 -10.67
CA VAL A 55 -23.47 -18.71 -10.47
C VAL A 55 -23.26 -18.43 -8.98
N LEU A 56 -24.28 -18.62 -8.16
CA LEU A 56 -24.17 -18.43 -6.70
C LEU A 56 -23.14 -19.39 -6.07
N GLY A 57 -23.09 -20.63 -6.54
CA GLY A 57 -22.08 -21.61 -6.12
C GLY A 57 -20.66 -21.18 -6.49
N CYS A 58 -20.45 -20.68 -7.71
CA CYS A 58 -19.17 -20.14 -8.14
C CYS A 58 -18.77 -18.92 -7.32
N LEU A 59 -19.68 -17.99 -7.06
CA LEU A 59 -19.41 -16.80 -6.24
C LEU A 59 -19.06 -17.19 -4.80
N LEU A 60 -19.78 -18.11 -4.19
CA LEU A 60 -19.47 -18.60 -2.85
C LEU A 60 -18.11 -19.31 -2.80
N LEU A 61 -17.82 -20.17 -3.78
CA LEU A 61 -16.51 -20.83 -3.86
C LEU A 61 -15.38 -19.80 -4.02
N SER A 62 -15.56 -18.80 -4.89
CA SER A 62 -14.58 -17.72 -5.05
C SER A 62 -14.37 -16.98 -3.73
N ALA A 63 -15.45 -16.64 -3.02
CA ALA A 63 -15.37 -15.97 -1.72
C ALA A 63 -14.65 -16.80 -0.66
N LEU A 64 -14.80 -18.12 -0.67
CA LEU A 64 -14.07 -19.02 0.23
C LEU A 64 -12.60 -19.16 -0.14
N LEU A 65 -12.27 -19.19 -1.44
CA LEU A 65 -10.88 -19.28 -1.91
C LEU A 65 -10.07 -17.99 -1.67
N THR A 66 -10.74 -16.86 -1.48
CA THR A 66 -10.13 -15.53 -1.26
C THR A 66 -10.62 -14.90 0.04
N SER A 67 -10.96 -15.70 1.04
CA SER A 67 -11.58 -15.25 2.29
C SER A 67 -10.68 -14.33 3.11
N ASP A 68 -9.39 -14.60 3.13
CA ASP A 68 -8.35 -13.75 3.72
C ASP A 68 -8.35 -12.33 3.13
N LYS A 69 -8.42 -12.22 1.81
CA LYS A 69 -8.50 -10.94 1.11
C LYS A 69 -9.82 -10.20 1.33
N LEU A 70 -10.92 -10.94 1.42
CA LEU A 70 -12.22 -10.35 1.76
C LEU A 70 -12.23 -9.80 3.19
N LEU A 71 -11.58 -10.49 4.13
CA LEU A 71 -11.42 -10.02 5.49
C LEU A 71 -10.55 -8.76 5.53
N GLU A 72 -9.39 -8.77 4.88
CA GLU A 72 -8.51 -7.62 4.74
C GLU A 72 -9.23 -6.40 4.14
N ILE A 73 -10.03 -6.58 3.08
CA ILE A 73 -10.82 -5.51 2.47
C ILE A 73 -11.90 -4.99 3.42
N ALA A 74 -12.56 -5.88 4.18
CA ALA A 74 -13.60 -5.48 5.14
C ALA A 74 -12.99 -4.70 6.32
N GLU A 75 -11.82 -5.09 6.79
CA GLU A 75 -11.09 -4.41 7.86
C GLU A 75 -10.59 -3.02 7.47
N ARG A 76 -10.29 -2.81 6.19
CA ARG A 76 -9.89 -1.50 5.62
C ARG A 76 -11.04 -0.50 5.50
N GLN A 77 -12.30 -0.93 5.66
CA GLN A 77 -13.45 -0.03 5.60
C GLN A 77 -13.47 0.91 6.81
N GLU A 78 -14.04 2.08 6.63
CA GLU A 78 -14.28 3.04 7.70
C GLU A 78 -15.08 2.43 8.86
N PHE A 79 -14.78 2.83 10.10
CA PHE A 79 -15.49 2.35 11.28
C PHE A 79 -16.98 2.66 11.18
N GLY A 80 -17.83 1.66 11.40
CA GLY A 80 -19.27 1.81 11.38
C GLY A 80 -20.02 0.49 11.28
N ALA A 81 -21.35 0.52 11.49
CA ALA A 81 -22.16 -0.67 11.46
C ALA A 81 -22.15 -1.42 10.11
N ALA A 82 -21.75 -0.77 9.01
CA ALA A 82 -21.56 -1.42 7.72
C ALA A 82 -20.30 -2.27 7.71
N ARG A 83 -19.17 -1.71 8.16
CA ARG A 83 -17.89 -2.42 8.33
C ARG A 83 -18.05 -3.61 9.27
N ASP A 84 -18.65 -3.40 10.45
CA ASP A 84 -18.80 -4.46 11.46
C ASP A 84 -19.54 -5.68 10.89
N ARG A 85 -20.56 -5.44 10.07
CA ARG A 85 -21.29 -6.53 9.37
C ARG A 85 -20.43 -7.19 8.30
N GLN A 86 -19.66 -6.44 7.54
CA GLN A 86 -18.78 -6.98 6.49
C GLN A 86 -17.64 -7.80 7.10
N VAL A 87 -17.01 -7.30 8.16
CA VAL A 87 -15.98 -8.01 8.93
C VAL A 87 -16.55 -9.30 9.49
N ALA A 88 -17.72 -9.27 10.16
CA ALA A 88 -18.34 -10.46 10.72
C ALA A 88 -18.68 -11.53 9.65
N ILE A 89 -19.10 -11.10 8.45
CA ILE A 89 -19.35 -12.01 7.32
C ILE A 89 -18.02 -12.59 6.80
N ALA A 90 -17.01 -11.73 6.59
CA ALA A 90 -15.70 -12.13 6.09
C ALA A 90 -14.98 -13.10 7.05
N GLU A 91 -14.99 -12.82 8.36
CA GLU A 91 -14.51 -13.74 9.39
C GLU A 91 -15.24 -15.10 9.40
N GLY A 92 -16.55 -15.06 9.15
CA GLY A 92 -17.36 -16.29 9.02
C GLY A 92 -16.89 -17.14 7.83
N LEU A 93 -16.65 -16.51 6.68
CA LEU A 93 -16.15 -17.16 5.47
C LEU A 93 -14.72 -17.66 5.68
N ASP A 94 -13.87 -16.88 6.29
CA ASP A 94 -12.48 -17.22 6.55
C ASP A 94 -12.34 -18.40 7.52
N ARG A 95 -13.12 -18.43 8.59
CA ARG A 95 -13.18 -19.58 9.49
C ARG A 95 -13.57 -20.89 8.76
N VAL A 96 -14.55 -20.81 7.84
CA VAL A 96 -14.96 -21.99 7.03
C VAL A 96 -13.85 -22.38 6.05
N ALA A 97 -13.25 -21.40 5.37
CA ALA A 97 -12.17 -21.63 4.41
C ALA A 97 -10.94 -22.26 5.09
N ASN A 98 -10.54 -21.74 6.25
CA ASN A 98 -9.43 -22.26 7.05
C ASN A 98 -9.70 -23.68 7.57
N PHE A 99 -10.92 -23.96 8.05
CA PHE A 99 -11.30 -25.30 8.50
C PHE A 99 -11.12 -26.36 7.39
N TRP A 100 -11.48 -26.01 6.15
CA TRP A 100 -11.34 -26.90 4.99
C TRP A 100 -10.04 -26.68 4.21
N SER A 101 -9.17 -25.76 4.64
CA SER A 101 -7.93 -25.37 3.96
C SER A 101 -8.14 -24.94 2.49
N LEU A 102 -9.25 -24.28 2.19
CA LEU A 102 -9.65 -23.90 0.84
C LEU A 102 -8.85 -22.68 0.30
N ASN A 103 -8.30 -21.83 1.17
CA ASN A 103 -7.46 -20.67 0.82
C ASN A 103 -6.03 -21.06 0.40
N ARG A 104 -5.50 -22.20 0.86
CA ARG A 104 -4.13 -22.65 0.55
C ARG A 104 -3.71 -22.64 -0.94
N PRO A 105 -4.57 -23.00 -1.92
CA PRO A 105 -4.20 -22.92 -3.33
C PRO A 105 -3.95 -21.48 -3.80
N TYR A 106 -4.70 -20.52 -3.27
CA TYR A 106 -4.53 -19.09 -3.59
C TYR A 106 -3.24 -18.56 -3.00
N ASP A 107 -2.96 -18.83 -1.73
CA ASP A 107 -1.72 -18.45 -1.04
C ASP A 107 -0.48 -19.02 -1.75
N ALA A 108 -0.56 -20.28 -2.18
CA ALA A 108 0.52 -20.92 -2.94
C ALA A 108 0.78 -20.22 -4.28
N LEU A 109 -0.26 -19.74 -4.97
CA LEU A 109 -0.13 -18.98 -6.22
C LEU A 109 0.45 -17.59 -5.98
N GLN A 110 0.06 -16.90 -4.91
CA GLN A 110 0.63 -15.61 -4.54
C GLN A 110 2.11 -15.74 -4.19
N ASN A 111 2.49 -16.70 -3.35
CA ASN A 111 3.88 -16.98 -3.00
C ASN A 111 4.75 -17.31 -4.24
N LEU A 112 4.19 -18.01 -5.25
CA LEU A 112 4.87 -18.26 -6.52
C LEU A 112 5.04 -16.99 -7.36
N ARG A 113 4.06 -16.10 -7.33
CA ARG A 113 4.11 -14.81 -8.03
C ARG A 113 5.17 -13.90 -7.40
N ASP A 114 5.17 -13.80 -6.07
CA ASP A 114 6.11 -12.97 -5.32
C ASP A 114 7.55 -13.48 -5.49
N ALA A 115 7.78 -14.80 -5.37
CA ALA A 115 9.07 -15.42 -5.65
C ALA A 115 9.54 -15.26 -7.12
N ASN A 116 8.61 -15.07 -8.07
CA ASN A 116 8.94 -14.80 -9.47
C ASN A 116 9.24 -13.31 -9.73
N ASN A 117 8.61 -12.41 -8.97
CA ASN A 117 8.92 -10.98 -9.00
C ASN A 117 10.30 -10.72 -8.39
N ASP A 118 10.61 -11.30 -7.23
CA ASP A 118 11.93 -11.23 -6.59
C ASP A 118 13.05 -11.74 -7.52
N ARG A 119 12.79 -12.81 -8.30
CA ARG A 119 13.75 -13.28 -9.31
C ARG A 119 13.96 -12.31 -10.47
N ARG A 120 12.97 -11.50 -10.82
CA ARG A 120 13.12 -10.50 -11.89
C ARG A 120 13.91 -9.28 -11.41
N GLU A 121 13.77 -8.90 -10.15
CA GLU A 121 14.59 -7.84 -9.54
C GLU A 121 16.06 -8.23 -9.43
N ILE A 122 16.36 -9.48 -9.02
CA ILE A 122 17.76 -9.99 -8.93
C ILE A 122 18.46 -10.03 -10.29
N VAL A 123 17.76 -10.17 -11.40
CA VAL A 123 18.35 -10.21 -12.76
C VAL A 123 18.71 -8.81 -13.29
N THR A 124 18.18 -7.73 -12.68
CA THR A 124 18.44 -6.34 -13.11
C THR A 124 19.49 -5.61 -12.26
N ALA A 125 19.96 -6.18 -11.15
CA ALA A 125 21.00 -5.60 -10.32
C ALA A 125 22.39 -6.11 -10.74
N PRO A 126 23.41 -5.24 -10.94
CA PRO A 126 24.78 -5.69 -11.21
C PRO A 126 25.37 -6.34 -9.96
N THR A 127 25.81 -7.59 -10.09
CA THR A 127 26.44 -8.38 -9.03
C THR A 127 27.78 -7.76 -8.65
N THR A 128 27.85 -7.03 -7.52
CA THR A 128 29.10 -6.68 -6.87
C THR A 128 29.39 -7.72 -5.80
N THR A 129 30.37 -8.58 -6.07
CA THR A 129 30.83 -9.60 -5.13
C THR A 129 31.66 -8.94 -4.03
N ILE A 130 31.17 -8.86 -2.81
CA ILE A 130 31.94 -8.45 -1.63
C ILE A 130 32.38 -9.72 -0.89
N THR A 131 33.68 -9.94 -0.85
CA THR A 131 34.32 -11.04 -0.10
C THR A 131 34.33 -10.67 1.39
N ALA A 132 33.58 -11.39 2.19
CA ALA A 132 33.57 -11.21 3.65
C ALA A 132 34.84 -11.79 4.27
N THR A 133 35.64 -10.95 4.90
CA THR A 133 36.79 -11.37 5.74
C THR A 133 36.33 -11.50 7.18
N THR A 134 36.36 -12.73 7.69
CA THR A 134 36.01 -13.09 9.06
C THR A 134 37.14 -12.74 10.03
N ALA A 135 36.87 -11.94 11.08
CA ALA A 135 37.75 -11.75 12.23
C ALA A 135 37.18 -12.47 13.48
N PRO A 136 38.04 -13.05 14.35
CA PRO A 136 37.60 -13.90 15.44
C PRO A 136 37.18 -13.13 16.72
N PRO A 137 36.41 -13.74 17.63
CA PRO A 137 35.82 -13.09 18.79
C PRO A 137 36.82 -12.95 19.95
N THR A 138 36.82 -11.80 20.60
CA THR A 138 37.57 -11.56 21.87
C THR A 138 36.64 -11.64 23.05
N THR A 139 37.04 -12.44 24.01
CA THR A 139 36.41 -12.81 25.27
C THR A 139 36.34 -11.64 26.27
N ALA A 140 35.21 -11.42 26.88
CA ALA A 140 35.02 -10.52 28.01
C ALA A 140 35.23 -11.24 29.36
N ALA A 141 35.73 -10.53 30.36
CA ALA A 141 35.67 -10.91 31.77
C ALA A 141 35.27 -9.71 32.63
N PRO A 142 34.58 -9.93 33.79
CA PRO A 142 33.78 -8.96 34.50
C PRO A 142 34.51 -8.34 35.69
N MET A 143 34.11 -7.12 36.14
CA MET A 143 34.32 -6.64 37.51
C MET A 143 33.36 -5.51 37.95
N ALA A 144 32.60 -5.82 38.98
CA ALA A 144 32.27 -5.09 40.22
C ALA A 144 31.90 -3.60 40.24
N GLY A 145 30.74 -3.35 40.92
CA GLY A 145 30.10 -2.07 41.21
C GLY A 145 30.57 -1.38 42.50
N PRO A 146 29.73 -0.56 43.23
CA PRO A 146 29.55 0.89 43.03
C PRO A 146 30.22 1.75 44.12
N PRO A 147 30.09 3.08 44.18
CA PRO A 147 29.05 3.70 45.01
C PRO A 147 28.40 4.99 44.46
N SER A 148 27.23 5.23 44.98
CA SER A 148 26.40 6.42 44.82
C SER A 148 27.07 7.74 45.20
N SER A 149 26.83 8.77 44.37
CA SER A 149 26.86 10.17 44.85
C SER A 149 25.79 10.98 44.11
N VAL A 150 24.89 11.56 44.89
CA VAL A 150 23.87 12.52 44.52
C VAL A 150 24.56 13.82 44.12
N THR A 151 24.30 14.33 42.92
CA THR A 151 24.70 15.69 42.56
C THR A 151 23.58 16.37 41.76
N SER A 152 23.27 17.57 42.20
CA SER A 152 22.21 18.48 41.80
C SER A 152 22.07 18.66 40.29
N SER A 153 20.81 18.61 39.81
CA SER A 153 20.39 18.93 38.45
C SER A 153 20.62 20.41 38.16
N THR A 154 21.59 20.70 37.36
CA THR A 154 21.67 21.97 36.60
C THR A 154 20.96 21.76 35.31
N THR A 155 19.83 22.40 35.09
CA THR A 155 19.12 22.44 33.81
C THR A 155 20.00 23.18 32.80
N THR A 156 20.75 22.41 32.04
CA THR A 156 21.45 22.93 30.86
C THR A 156 20.45 22.86 29.71
N SER A 157 20.01 24.04 29.25
CA SER A 157 19.29 24.13 27.93
C SER A 157 20.24 23.62 26.85
N THR A 158 19.99 22.40 26.44
CA THR A 158 20.70 21.83 25.26
C THR A 158 20.12 22.51 24.04
N THR A 159 20.83 23.52 23.52
CA THR A 159 20.63 23.97 22.15
C THR A 159 20.93 22.74 21.27
N THR A 160 19.89 22.14 20.69
CA THR A 160 20.03 21.07 19.71
C THR A 160 20.76 21.67 18.51
N THR A 161 22.06 21.48 18.46
CA THR A 161 22.85 21.76 17.27
C THR A 161 22.50 20.67 16.28
N LEU A 162 21.88 21.03 15.13
CA LEU A 162 21.78 20.13 13.99
C LEU A 162 23.14 19.46 13.76
N PRO A 163 23.22 18.17 13.44
CA PRO A 163 24.49 17.50 13.23
C PRO A 163 25.30 18.31 12.22
N ALA A 164 26.59 18.56 12.55
CA ALA A 164 27.49 19.30 11.67
C ALA A 164 27.47 18.64 10.28
N ASN A 165 27.24 19.44 9.24
CA ASN A 165 27.23 19.00 7.85
C ASN A 165 28.47 18.15 7.56
N ARG A 166 28.31 16.82 7.58
CA ARG A 166 29.30 15.95 7.00
C ARG A 166 29.22 16.07 5.48
N GLY A 167 30.34 16.03 4.79
CA GLY A 167 30.35 15.86 3.34
C GLY A 167 29.72 14.51 2.99
N ILE A 168 28.79 14.51 2.06
CA ILE A 168 28.16 13.30 1.55
C ILE A 168 28.93 12.87 0.30
N THR A 169 29.46 11.65 0.32
CA THR A 169 30.25 11.06 -0.79
C THR A 169 29.65 9.74 -1.25
N SER A 170 30.10 9.22 -2.37
CA SER A 170 29.69 7.90 -2.86
C SER A 170 30.13 6.75 -1.95
N GLU A 171 31.20 6.93 -1.14
CA GLU A 171 31.64 5.93 -0.15
C GLU A 171 30.90 6.06 1.19
N ASP A 172 30.34 7.24 1.47
CA ASP A 172 29.55 7.53 2.67
C ASP A 172 28.29 8.30 2.30
N PRO A 173 27.28 7.63 1.68
CA PRO A 173 26.06 8.26 1.18
C PRO A 173 25.16 8.75 2.32
N LEU A 174 24.27 9.70 2.02
CA LEU A 174 23.20 10.10 2.92
C LEU A 174 22.16 9.00 3.02
N ARG A 175 21.94 8.49 4.24
CA ARG A 175 20.91 7.46 4.49
C ARG A 175 19.55 8.12 4.61
N VAL A 176 18.68 7.81 3.65
CA VAL A 176 17.33 8.35 3.54
C VAL A 176 16.31 7.23 3.69
N TYR A 177 15.32 7.42 4.55
CA TYR A 177 14.21 6.49 4.70
C TYR A 177 12.92 7.17 4.25
N VAL A 178 12.28 6.66 3.19
CA VAL A 178 10.99 7.17 2.70
C VAL A 178 9.89 6.24 3.22
N THR A 179 8.92 6.78 3.94
CA THR A 179 7.88 5.99 4.60
C THR A 179 6.51 6.66 4.50
N GLY A 180 5.46 5.86 4.53
CA GLY A 180 4.09 6.37 4.51
C GLY A 180 3.07 5.40 3.93
N ASP A 181 1.89 5.94 3.62
CA ASP A 181 0.82 5.18 3.00
C ASP A 181 1.02 5.01 1.48
N SER A 182 -0.04 4.74 0.73
CA SER A 182 0.05 4.59 -0.73
C SER A 182 0.57 5.82 -1.48
N GLN A 183 0.53 7.01 -0.88
CA GLN A 183 1.13 8.21 -1.47
C GLN A 183 2.66 8.13 -1.51
N ALA A 184 3.29 7.46 -0.55
CA ALA A 184 4.73 7.28 -0.50
C ALA A 184 5.30 6.37 -1.60
N THR A 185 4.48 5.53 -2.24
CA THR A 185 4.93 4.53 -3.22
C THR A 185 5.72 5.14 -4.38
N TYR A 186 5.14 6.10 -5.09
CA TYR A 186 5.83 6.73 -6.22
C TYR A 186 6.86 7.77 -5.78
N LEU A 187 6.67 8.41 -4.63
CA LEU A 187 7.67 9.30 -4.06
C LEU A 187 8.95 8.53 -3.71
N GLY A 188 8.84 7.38 -3.04
CA GLY A 188 10.00 6.55 -2.72
C GLY A 188 10.75 6.09 -3.97
N GLN A 189 10.03 5.72 -5.04
CA GLN A 189 10.63 5.39 -6.32
C GLN A 189 11.36 6.59 -6.94
N ALA A 190 10.75 7.79 -6.94
CA ALA A 190 11.37 8.99 -7.49
C ALA A 190 12.62 9.40 -6.70
N VAL A 191 12.56 9.42 -5.36
CA VAL A 191 13.73 9.72 -4.52
C VAL A 191 14.88 8.75 -4.77
N THR A 192 14.56 7.45 -4.97
CA THR A 192 15.58 6.42 -5.26
C THR A 192 16.22 6.60 -6.64
N THR A 193 15.45 6.99 -7.67
CA THR A 193 15.90 6.95 -9.07
C THR A 193 16.33 8.30 -9.62
N GLU A 194 15.85 9.40 -9.05
CA GLU A 194 16.02 10.77 -9.59
C GLU A 194 16.96 11.62 -8.75
N GLY A 195 17.76 11.03 -7.84
CA GLY A 195 18.68 11.75 -6.95
C GLY A 195 19.73 12.64 -7.63
N GLY A 196 19.87 12.57 -8.97
CA GLY A 196 20.60 13.55 -9.78
C GLY A 196 22.09 13.68 -9.46
N GLY A 197 22.77 12.60 -9.12
CA GLY A 197 24.19 12.60 -8.74
C GLY A 197 24.44 12.82 -7.23
N ARG A 198 23.37 13.03 -6.43
CA ARG A 198 23.48 12.97 -4.97
C ARG A 198 23.78 11.53 -4.54
N ALA A 199 24.77 11.36 -3.68
CA ALA A 199 25.06 10.05 -3.09
C ALA A 199 24.00 9.77 -1.99
N LEU A 200 22.93 9.04 -2.35
CA LEU A 200 21.85 8.67 -1.46
C LEU A 200 21.82 7.14 -1.29
N ASP A 201 21.63 6.68 -0.06
CA ASP A 201 21.25 5.31 0.28
C ASP A 201 19.79 5.34 0.75
N VAL A 202 18.88 4.88 -0.10
CA VAL A 202 17.43 5.08 0.08
C VAL A 202 16.75 3.77 0.42
N ALA A 203 16.17 3.70 1.63
CA ALA A 203 15.23 2.64 2.01
C ALA A 203 13.79 3.17 1.85
N VAL A 204 12.89 2.33 1.33
CA VAL A 204 11.47 2.68 1.10
C VAL A 204 10.57 1.69 1.81
N ASP A 205 9.63 2.19 2.61
CA ASP A 205 8.60 1.40 3.27
C ASP A 205 7.23 2.06 3.11
N ASP A 206 6.55 1.73 2.02
CA ASP A 206 5.20 2.18 1.73
C ASP A 206 4.19 1.08 2.06
N ARG A 207 3.16 1.44 2.85
CA ARG A 207 2.09 0.53 3.29
C ARG A 207 0.73 1.06 2.87
N ILE A 208 0.22 0.52 1.78
CA ILE A 208 -1.06 0.97 1.22
C ILE A 208 -2.21 0.86 2.23
N SER A 209 -3.12 1.83 2.21
CA SER A 209 -4.32 1.90 3.08
C SER A 209 -4.04 1.99 4.59
N THR A 210 -2.82 2.33 5.00
CA THR A 210 -2.47 2.53 6.42
C THR A 210 -2.68 3.98 6.85
N SER A 211 -2.79 4.21 8.15
CA SER A 211 -2.99 5.52 8.75
C SER A 211 -2.59 5.53 10.24
N LEU A 212 -2.40 6.70 10.83
CA LEU A 212 -2.27 6.85 12.28
C LEU A 212 -3.60 6.62 13.01
N ALA A 213 -4.73 6.81 12.31
CA ALA A 213 -6.06 6.55 12.85
C ALA A 213 -6.32 5.04 13.11
N ARG A 214 -5.57 4.14 12.47
CA ARG A 214 -5.83 2.69 12.48
C ARG A 214 -4.61 1.86 12.92
N PRO A 215 -4.10 2.04 14.15
CA PRO A 215 -3.00 1.22 14.68
C PRO A 215 -3.41 -0.25 14.88
N ASP A 216 -4.71 -0.55 14.94
CA ASP A 216 -5.28 -1.90 14.93
C ASP A 216 -5.07 -2.64 13.60
N TYR A 217 -4.95 -1.90 12.50
CA TYR A 217 -4.68 -2.44 11.17
C TYR A 217 -3.16 -2.46 10.88
N PHE A 218 -2.45 -1.35 11.16
CA PHE A 218 -1.00 -1.25 10.99
C PHE A 218 -0.40 -0.30 12.02
N ASP A 219 0.55 -0.79 12.81
CA ASP A 219 1.22 -0.03 13.87
C ASP A 219 2.48 0.66 13.35
N TRP A 220 2.33 1.90 12.87
CA TRP A 220 3.44 2.70 12.36
C TRP A 220 4.57 2.92 13.38
N PRO A 221 4.34 3.27 14.66
CA PRO A 221 5.40 3.40 15.64
C PRO A 221 6.26 2.14 15.77
N SER A 222 5.67 0.96 15.83
CA SER A 222 6.41 -0.30 15.87
C SER A 222 7.21 -0.55 14.59
N GLN A 223 6.65 -0.25 13.42
CA GLN A 223 7.34 -0.38 12.14
C GLN A 223 8.52 0.59 12.04
N TRP A 224 8.34 1.85 12.45
CA TRP A 224 9.43 2.83 12.45
C TRP A 224 10.58 2.44 13.39
N GLN A 225 10.29 1.87 14.56
CA GLN A 225 11.35 1.35 15.44
C GLN A 225 12.21 0.28 14.76
N VAL A 226 11.58 -0.63 14.00
CA VAL A 226 12.29 -1.66 13.23
C VAL A 226 13.14 -1.01 12.14
N ALA A 227 12.56 -0.10 11.35
CA ALA A 227 13.25 0.58 10.25
C ALA A 227 14.43 1.45 10.74
N LEU A 228 14.26 2.17 11.85
CA LEU A 228 15.34 2.96 12.47
C LEU A 228 16.51 2.07 12.90
N ALA A 229 16.24 0.89 13.45
CA ALA A 229 17.28 -0.06 13.86
C ALA A 229 17.95 -0.74 12.66
N GLU A 230 17.23 -0.95 11.55
CA GLU A 230 17.75 -1.64 10.37
C GLU A 230 18.54 -0.71 9.45
N HIS A 231 18.04 0.49 9.20
CA HIS A 231 18.58 1.42 8.19
C HIS A 231 19.39 2.57 8.79
N ASP A 232 19.26 2.86 10.08
CA ASP A 232 19.91 4.00 10.77
C ASP A 232 19.87 5.29 9.92
N PRO A 233 18.68 5.75 9.46
CA PRO A 233 18.57 6.86 8.54
C PRO A 233 18.97 8.19 9.21
N GLU A 234 19.54 9.12 8.44
CA GLU A 234 19.81 10.50 8.85
C GLU A 234 18.65 11.42 8.51
N VAL A 235 17.92 11.06 7.43
CA VAL A 235 16.74 11.77 6.95
C VAL A 235 15.59 10.79 6.76
N ILE A 236 14.42 11.20 7.20
CA ILE A 236 13.19 10.42 7.06
C ILE A 236 12.19 11.29 6.32
N VAL A 237 11.73 10.81 5.16
CA VAL A 237 10.66 11.45 4.38
C VAL A 237 9.34 10.73 4.70
N VAL A 238 8.42 11.44 5.32
CA VAL A 238 7.11 10.89 5.71
C VAL A 238 6.02 11.44 4.82
N PHE A 239 5.35 10.56 4.06
CA PHE A 239 4.19 10.91 3.26
C PHE A 239 3.01 10.04 3.68
N LEU A 240 2.33 10.46 4.74
CA LEU A 240 1.29 9.72 5.46
C LEU A 240 0.15 10.66 5.82
N GLY A 241 -1.09 10.19 5.75
CA GLY A 241 -2.27 10.96 6.15
C GLY A 241 -3.46 10.84 5.21
N ALA A 242 -3.28 10.33 3.98
CA ALA A 242 -4.36 10.21 3.02
C ALA A 242 -5.53 9.32 3.48
N ASN A 243 -5.28 8.41 4.42
CA ASN A 243 -6.28 7.50 4.97
C ASN A 243 -6.69 7.85 6.41
N ASP A 244 -6.24 8.98 6.95
CA ASP A 244 -6.51 9.35 8.34
C ASP A 244 -7.89 9.98 8.53
N HIS A 245 -8.53 10.43 7.46
CA HIS A 245 -9.89 10.95 7.41
C HIS A 245 -10.91 9.83 7.69
N GLN A 246 -11.04 9.42 8.92
CA GLN A 246 -11.98 8.39 9.38
C GLN A 246 -12.09 8.37 10.90
N ASP A 247 -13.17 7.77 11.42
CA ASP A 247 -13.27 7.49 12.86
C ASP A 247 -12.11 6.61 13.33
N MET A 248 -11.70 6.79 14.58
CA MET A 248 -10.68 5.96 15.21
C MET A 248 -11.14 5.41 16.57
N ALA A 249 -10.36 4.53 17.17
CA ALA A 249 -10.53 4.10 18.54
C ALA A 249 -9.39 4.66 19.40
N ASP A 250 -9.72 5.06 20.65
CA ASP A 250 -8.71 5.34 21.67
C ASP A 250 -8.09 4.03 22.22
N LEU A 251 -7.10 4.15 23.10
CA LEU A 251 -6.44 3.00 23.74
C LEU A 251 -7.38 2.14 24.59
N ALA A 252 -8.52 2.68 25.02
CA ALA A 252 -9.55 1.94 25.77
C ALA A 252 -10.58 1.27 24.83
N GLY A 253 -10.47 1.47 23.53
CA GLY A 253 -11.39 0.93 22.51
C GLY A 253 -12.65 1.78 22.30
N ASN A 254 -12.73 2.99 22.86
CA ASN A 254 -13.86 3.88 22.62
C ASN A 254 -13.73 4.50 21.22
N ARG A 255 -14.85 4.51 20.46
CA ARG A 255 -14.89 5.16 19.16
C ARG A 255 -14.83 6.68 19.31
N LEU A 256 -13.92 7.29 18.61
CA LEU A 256 -13.77 8.72 18.45
C LEU A 256 -14.26 9.11 17.06
N ILE A 257 -15.26 10.00 17.02
CA ILE A 257 -15.85 10.47 15.76
C ILE A 257 -14.87 11.45 15.11
N GLU A 258 -14.56 11.24 13.86
CA GLU A 258 -13.72 12.10 13.05
C GLU A 258 -14.08 13.58 13.18
N GLY A 259 -13.07 14.44 13.27
CA GLY A 259 -13.22 15.89 13.42
C GLY A 259 -13.71 16.37 14.77
N SER A 260 -14.11 15.47 15.70
CA SER A 260 -14.45 15.86 17.08
C SER A 260 -13.18 16.24 17.88
N ASP A 261 -13.34 17.05 18.94
CA ASP A 261 -12.20 17.46 19.78
C ASP A 261 -11.42 16.26 20.36
N PRO A 262 -12.07 15.19 20.88
CA PRO A 262 -11.34 14.01 21.33
C PRO A 262 -10.57 13.32 20.21
N TRP A 263 -11.12 13.26 18.99
CA TRP A 263 -10.46 12.69 17.82
C TRP A 263 -9.23 13.51 17.43
N LYS A 264 -9.37 14.84 17.33
CA LYS A 264 -8.27 15.76 17.02
C LYS A 264 -7.14 15.62 18.04
N GLN A 265 -7.48 15.55 19.33
CA GLN A 265 -6.51 15.38 20.40
C GLN A 265 -5.77 14.05 20.30
N GLU A 266 -6.48 12.95 20.05
CA GLU A 266 -5.87 11.63 19.92
C GLU A 266 -4.98 11.57 18.68
N TRP A 267 -5.46 12.05 17.52
CA TRP A 267 -4.69 12.05 16.27
C TRP A 267 -3.40 12.87 16.40
N THR A 268 -3.49 14.10 16.91
CA THR A 268 -2.30 14.96 17.16
C THR A 268 -1.33 14.34 18.16
N SER A 269 -1.83 13.65 19.17
CA SER A 269 -0.98 12.92 20.13
C SER A 269 -0.21 11.78 19.47
N ARG A 270 -0.86 11.00 18.58
CA ARG A 270 -0.21 9.93 17.83
C ARG A 270 0.85 10.46 16.88
N LEU A 271 0.52 11.53 16.13
CA LEU A 271 1.48 12.17 15.26
C LEU A 271 2.67 12.71 16.03
N ALA A 272 2.42 13.41 17.15
CA ALA A 272 3.47 13.95 18.00
C ALA A 272 4.42 12.85 18.50
N ALA A 273 3.89 11.76 19.04
CA ALA A 273 4.68 10.63 19.51
C ALA A 273 5.48 9.96 18.37
N GLY A 274 4.88 9.85 17.17
CA GLY A 274 5.56 9.32 16.00
C GLY A 274 6.72 10.21 15.55
N LEU A 275 6.51 11.52 15.47
CA LEU A 275 7.56 12.47 15.11
C LEU A 275 8.67 12.53 16.16
N ASP A 276 8.34 12.47 17.45
CA ASP A 276 9.33 12.43 18.52
C ASP A 276 10.22 11.17 18.41
N LEU A 277 9.63 10.02 18.07
CA LEU A 277 10.37 8.78 17.79
C LEU A 277 11.28 8.92 16.57
N LEU A 278 10.77 9.48 15.47
CA LEU A 278 11.52 9.61 14.22
C LEU A 278 12.66 10.64 14.31
N THR A 279 12.53 11.68 15.14
CA THR A 279 13.55 12.72 15.34
C THR A 279 14.53 12.42 16.46
N ASP A 280 14.35 11.32 17.20
CA ASP A 280 15.31 10.88 18.21
C ASP A 280 16.71 10.69 17.57
N ASP A 281 17.77 10.80 18.36
CA ASP A 281 19.17 10.78 17.90
C ASP A 281 19.54 11.89 16.89
N GLY A 282 18.73 12.97 16.78
CA GLY A 282 19.05 14.13 15.95
C GLY A 282 18.74 13.96 14.46
N ARG A 283 17.88 13.00 14.11
CA ARG A 283 17.42 12.78 12.72
C ARG A 283 16.56 13.95 12.23
N THR A 284 16.60 14.18 10.94
CA THR A 284 15.72 15.15 10.28
C THR A 284 14.53 14.42 9.66
N VAL A 285 13.32 14.93 9.92
CA VAL A 285 12.09 14.44 9.28
C VAL A 285 11.61 15.48 8.27
N LEU A 286 11.38 15.07 7.03
CA LEU A 286 10.67 15.82 6.02
C LEU A 286 9.22 15.34 6.00
N TRP A 287 8.31 16.17 6.51
CA TRP A 287 6.87 15.86 6.56
C TRP A 287 6.19 16.41 5.29
N VAL A 288 5.77 15.51 4.40
CA VAL A 288 5.08 15.90 3.17
C VAL A 288 3.59 16.09 3.46
N THR A 289 3.04 17.28 3.16
CA THR A 289 1.61 17.55 3.32
C THR A 289 0.80 16.74 2.29
N GLN A 290 -0.48 16.49 2.58
CA GLN A 290 -1.36 15.84 1.62
C GLN A 290 -1.85 16.86 0.58
N PRO A 291 -1.95 16.48 -0.70
CA PRO A 291 -2.44 17.36 -1.76
C PRO A 291 -3.98 17.42 -1.77
N PRO A 292 -4.60 18.45 -2.39
CA PRO A 292 -6.05 18.52 -2.55
C PRO A 292 -6.64 17.29 -3.23
N MET A 293 -7.84 16.85 -2.83
CA MET A 293 -8.50 15.64 -3.33
C MET A 293 -9.70 15.96 -4.21
N ARG A 294 -10.04 15.07 -5.17
CA ARG A 294 -11.18 15.29 -6.07
C ARG A 294 -12.54 15.20 -5.35
N ASP A 295 -12.67 14.24 -4.45
CA ASP A 295 -13.88 14.12 -3.64
C ASP A 295 -13.87 15.19 -2.55
N ARG A 296 -14.94 15.98 -2.48
CA ARG A 296 -15.01 17.13 -1.59
C ARG A 296 -15.00 16.73 -0.10
N GLY A 297 -15.64 15.62 0.25
CA GLY A 297 -15.67 15.17 1.64
C GLY A 297 -14.30 14.72 2.10
N LEU A 298 -13.59 13.99 1.22
CA LEU A 298 -12.21 13.61 1.45
C LEU A 298 -11.29 14.85 1.52
N ASP A 299 -11.47 15.81 0.62
CA ASP A 299 -10.69 17.06 0.57
C ASP A 299 -10.81 17.86 1.88
N GLU A 300 -12.04 18.04 2.38
CA GLU A 300 -12.30 18.70 3.67
C GLU A 300 -11.62 17.96 4.85
N GLY A 301 -11.57 16.63 4.81
CA GLY A 301 -10.88 15.82 5.82
C GLY A 301 -9.36 15.92 5.72
N ILE A 302 -8.82 15.94 4.50
CA ILE A 302 -7.39 16.11 4.24
C ILE A 302 -6.89 17.51 4.63
N ASP A 303 -7.69 18.55 4.41
CA ASP A 303 -7.41 19.90 4.88
C ASP A 303 -7.27 19.93 6.41
N LEU A 304 -8.20 19.30 7.13
CA LEU A 304 -8.11 19.13 8.57
C LEU A 304 -6.84 18.38 9.01
N ILE A 305 -6.47 17.30 8.32
CA ILE A 305 -5.24 16.54 8.62
C ILE A 305 -4.00 17.42 8.45
N ASN A 306 -3.92 18.19 7.34
CA ASN A 306 -2.83 19.13 7.10
C ASN A 306 -2.77 20.24 8.17
N GLU A 307 -3.91 20.81 8.57
CA GLU A 307 -3.98 21.82 9.63
C GLU A 307 -3.45 21.28 10.96
N LEU A 308 -3.92 20.11 11.37
CA LEU A 308 -3.49 19.47 12.62
C LEU A 308 -2.00 19.10 12.58
N ALA A 309 -1.52 18.56 11.45
CA ALA A 309 -0.12 18.23 11.26
C ALA A 309 0.76 19.49 11.35
N ALA A 310 0.37 20.58 10.69
CA ALA A 310 1.12 21.85 10.75
C ALA A 310 1.28 22.33 12.20
N GLY A 311 0.23 22.22 13.03
CA GLY A 311 0.31 22.56 14.46
C GLY A 311 1.31 21.70 15.22
N VAL A 312 1.38 20.41 14.95
CA VAL A 312 2.32 19.48 15.60
C VAL A 312 3.76 19.70 15.12
N VAL A 313 3.95 19.95 13.82
CA VAL A 313 5.26 20.16 13.18
C VAL A 313 5.90 21.48 13.65
N ALA A 314 5.11 22.55 13.80
CA ALA A 314 5.61 23.89 14.16
C ALA A 314 6.46 23.93 15.44
N ASP A 315 6.20 23.03 16.38
CA ASP A 315 6.91 22.95 17.66
C ASP A 315 8.17 22.05 17.61
N ARG A 316 8.53 21.50 16.41
CA ARG A 316 9.60 20.51 16.23
C ARG A 316 10.64 20.98 15.21
N PRO A 317 11.74 21.61 15.63
CA PRO A 317 12.74 22.14 14.71
C PRO A 317 13.44 21.10 13.82
N SER A 318 13.42 19.81 14.21
CA SER A 318 13.96 18.71 13.41
C SER A 318 12.94 18.16 12.40
N VAL A 319 11.71 18.68 12.36
CA VAL A 319 10.69 18.34 11.38
C VAL A 319 10.50 19.50 10.42
N VAL A 320 10.72 19.25 9.15
CA VAL A 320 10.62 20.22 8.09
C VAL A 320 9.38 19.92 7.26
N PRO A 321 8.42 20.84 7.16
CA PRO A 321 7.27 20.64 6.29
C PRO A 321 7.69 20.77 4.82
N VAL A 322 7.32 19.78 4.00
CA VAL A 322 7.36 19.84 2.53
C VAL A 322 5.94 20.09 2.06
N ASP A 323 5.59 21.33 1.86
CA ASP A 323 4.24 21.73 1.49
C ASP A 323 4.01 21.54 -0.01
N ILE A 324 3.08 20.66 -0.36
CA ILE A 324 2.70 20.38 -1.75
C ILE A 324 1.27 20.83 -2.08
N TRP A 325 0.56 21.44 -1.13
CA TRP A 325 -0.83 21.83 -1.33
C TRP A 325 -0.99 22.79 -2.52
N GLU A 326 -0.23 23.89 -2.53
CA GLU A 326 -0.29 24.87 -3.63
C GLU A 326 0.23 24.29 -4.95
N LEU A 327 1.20 23.40 -4.92
CA LEU A 327 1.75 22.74 -6.11
C LEU A 327 0.68 21.92 -6.84
N PHE A 328 -0.23 21.27 -6.11
CA PHE A 328 -1.21 20.35 -6.66
C PHE A 328 -2.65 20.87 -6.74
N GLY A 329 -2.86 22.17 -6.70
CA GLY A 329 -4.18 22.78 -6.89
C GLY A 329 -4.35 24.10 -6.17
N GLY A 330 -3.73 24.26 -4.99
CA GLY A 330 -3.73 25.51 -4.26
C GLY A 330 -5.12 26.08 -4.04
N VAL A 331 -5.22 27.38 -4.25
CA VAL A 331 -6.45 28.19 -4.02
C VAL A 331 -7.63 27.75 -4.90
N ASP A 332 -7.35 27.16 -6.07
CA ASP A 332 -8.37 26.68 -7.00
C ASP A 332 -8.85 25.24 -6.70
N GLY A 333 -8.23 24.59 -5.71
CA GLY A 333 -8.57 23.24 -5.29
C GLY A 333 -7.94 22.15 -6.18
N TYR A 334 -8.60 20.99 -6.25
CA TYR A 334 -8.12 19.83 -7.00
C TYR A 334 -7.93 20.09 -8.49
N ALA A 335 -6.79 19.67 -9.03
CA ALA A 335 -6.53 19.66 -10.47
C ALA A 335 -5.99 18.30 -10.93
N GLU A 336 -6.59 17.73 -11.99
CA GLU A 336 -6.15 16.47 -12.58
C GLU A 336 -4.88 16.65 -13.43
N ARG A 337 -4.77 17.81 -14.11
CA ARG A 337 -3.65 18.16 -14.97
C ARG A 337 -3.06 19.48 -14.51
N LEU A 338 -1.73 19.54 -14.45
CA LEU A 338 -1.00 20.71 -13.99
C LEU A 338 0.11 21.05 -14.98
N THR A 339 0.41 22.33 -15.07
CA THR A 339 1.55 22.82 -15.85
C THR A 339 2.68 23.17 -14.88
N GLY A 340 3.82 22.50 -15.04
CA GLY A 340 5.01 22.72 -14.24
C GLY A 340 5.71 24.06 -14.53
N PRO A 341 6.72 24.41 -13.72
CA PRO A 341 7.52 25.62 -13.91
C PRO A 341 8.24 25.68 -15.26
N ASP A 342 8.52 24.53 -15.85
CA ASP A 342 9.14 24.36 -17.19
C ASP A 342 8.15 24.57 -18.34
N GLY A 343 6.84 24.75 -18.05
CA GLY A 343 5.76 24.89 -19.01
C GLY A 343 5.23 23.56 -19.56
N GLU A 344 5.72 22.41 -19.10
CA GLU A 344 5.20 21.11 -19.45
C GLU A 344 3.90 20.80 -18.67
N THR A 345 2.90 20.26 -19.36
CA THR A 345 1.64 19.88 -18.71
C THR A 345 1.59 18.37 -18.51
N ILE A 346 1.53 17.95 -17.26
CA ILE A 346 1.41 16.54 -16.88
C ILE A 346 -0.01 16.18 -16.43
N THR A 347 -0.35 14.90 -16.49
CA THR A 347 -1.46 14.35 -15.71
C THR A 347 -0.94 14.09 -14.29
N ALA A 348 -1.37 14.91 -13.34
CA ALA A 348 -0.84 14.89 -11.99
C ALA A 348 -1.52 13.85 -11.09
N ARG A 349 -2.76 13.47 -11.42
CA ARG A 349 -3.58 12.57 -10.61
C ARG A 349 -3.95 11.29 -11.33
N VAL A 350 -3.96 10.18 -10.60
CA VAL A 350 -4.56 8.93 -11.05
C VAL A 350 -6.07 9.10 -11.17
N SER A 351 -6.73 8.22 -11.94
CA SER A 351 -8.16 8.33 -12.21
C SER A 351 -9.08 8.25 -10.97
N ASP A 352 -8.57 7.81 -9.82
CA ASP A 352 -9.29 7.82 -8.54
C ASP A 352 -9.44 9.24 -7.96
N GLY A 353 -8.58 10.19 -8.36
CA GLY A 353 -8.59 11.57 -7.86
C GLY A 353 -7.93 11.73 -6.48
N VAL A 354 -7.19 10.72 -6.03
CA VAL A 354 -6.48 10.68 -4.75
C VAL A 354 -4.97 10.61 -4.97
N HIS A 355 -4.52 9.57 -5.69
CA HIS A 355 -3.09 9.29 -5.83
C HIS A 355 -2.42 10.19 -6.86
N LEU A 356 -1.18 10.56 -6.55
CA LEU A 356 -0.28 11.20 -7.51
C LEU A 356 0.15 10.20 -8.59
N THR A 357 0.37 10.68 -9.82
CA THR A 357 1.07 9.90 -10.85
C THR A 357 2.57 9.87 -10.58
N ARG A 358 3.32 9.04 -11.30
CA ARG A 358 4.79 9.04 -11.23
C ARG A 358 5.37 10.40 -11.55
N SER A 359 4.90 11.06 -12.61
CA SER A 359 5.38 12.41 -12.98
C SER A 359 5.10 13.45 -11.91
N ALA A 360 3.96 13.36 -11.22
CA ALA A 360 3.64 14.23 -10.11
C ALA A 360 4.50 13.93 -8.87
N ALA A 361 4.76 12.66 -8.60
CA ALA A 361 5.64 12.26 -7.51
C ALA A 361 7.10 12.72 -7.72
N SER A 362 7.57 12.80 -8.99
CA SER A 362 8.87 13.43 -9.31
C SER A 362 8.93 14.89 -8.88
N TRP A 363 7.85 15.67 -9.06
CA TRP A 363 7.82 17.06 -8.57
C TRP A 363 7.88 17.15 -7.04
N VAL A 364 7.28 16.19 -6.32
CA VAL A 364 7.42 16.12 -4.86
C VAL A 364 8.86 15.74 -4.48
N ALA A 365 9.47 14.81 -5.21
CA ALA A 365 10.87 14.45 -4.99
C ALA A 365 11.82 15.65 -5.24
N ASP A 366 11.54 16.49 -6.23
CA ASP A 366 12.32 17.73 -6.45
C ASP A 366 12.28 18.65 -5.23
N LEU A 367 11.12 18.81 -4.57
CA LEU A 367 11.02 19.56 -3.32
C LEU A 367 11.80 18.90 -2.19
N VAL A 368 11.74 17.56 -2.07
CA VAL A 368 12.56 16.81 -1.13
C VAL A 368 14.05 17.05 -1.39
N PHE A 369 14.50 17.05 -2.65
CA PHE A 369 15.88 17.31 -3.00
C PHE A 369 16.32 18.74 -2.68
N VAL A 370 15.44 19.73 -2.83
CA VAL A 370 15.72 21.11 -2.38
C VAL A 370 16.01 21.13 -0.88
N GLU A 371 15.19 20.46 -0.07
CA GLU A 371 15.38 20.39 1.38
C GLU A 371 16.68 19.63 1.76
N LEU A 372 17.06 18.62 0.98
CA LEU A 372 18.33 17.91 1.17
C LEU A 372 19.52 18.82 0.83
N ASP A 373 19.49 19.53 -0.30
CA ASP A 373 20.57 20.42 -0.75
C ASP A 373 20.79 21.62 0.20
N GLU A 374 19.74 22.08 0.88
CA GLU A 374 19.86 23.14 1.89
C GLU A 374 20.59 22.69 3.16
N ARG A 375 20.57 21.38 3.48
CA ARG A 375 21.06 20.82 4.75
C ARG A 375 22.32 19.99 4.63
N TRP A 376 22.57 19.41 3.47
CA TRP A 376 23.76 18.57 3.22
C TRP A 376 24.53 19.04 2.02
N THR A 377 25.85 18.88 2.08
CA THR A 377 26.73 19.15 0.96
C THR A 377 27.08 17.83 0.28
N PHE A 378 26.73 17.70 -0.98
CA PHE A 378 27.02 16.53 -1.78
C PHE A 378 28.30 16.79 -2.59
N ASP A 379 29.36 16.04 -2.26
CA ASP A 379 30.62 16.05 -3.01
C ASP A 379 30.44 15.11 -4.20
N GLY A 380 30.19 15.68 -5.40
CA GLY A 380 29.95 14.96 -6.65
C GLY A 380 31.19 14.26 -7.23
#